data_e47fbab0f6f8f78e5e49b55c8d5706aa
#
_entry.id   e47fbab0f6f8f78e5e49b55c8d5706aa
#
_cell.length_a   1.000
_cell.length_b   1.000
_cell.length_c   1.000
_cell.angle_alpha   90.00
_cell.angle_beta   90.00
_cell.angle_gamma   90.00
#
_symmetry.space_group_name_H-M   'P 1'
#
loop_
_entity.id
_entity.type
_entity.pdbx_description
1 polymer ?
#
loop_
_entity_poly.entity_id
_entity_poly.type
_entity_poly.pdbx_seq_one_letter_code
_entity_poly.pdbx_strand_id
1 'polypeptide(L)'
;MATLDNLKGAFAGESQANRKYLAYAKKADQENLPGIAKLFRAAAHAETVHAHAHLRAMGGIKSTLDNLQDAVNGEDFEFTRIYPPYVAEAKAEGNAAAERSFAYAM
;
A
#
# COMPACT_ATOMS: atom_id res chain seq x y z
N MET A 1 19.30 -7.01 11.44
CA MET A 1 20.37 -6.28 10.75
C MET A 1 19.85 -4.95 10.27
N ALA A 2 20.62 -3.88 10.48
CA ALA A 2 20.21 -2.53 10.10
C ALA A 2 19.85 -2.39 8.61
N THR A 3 20.63 -3.01 7.74
CA THR A 3 20.37 -2.96 6.29
C THR A 3 19.03 -3.58 5.93
N LEU A 4 18.67 -4.71 6.51
CA LEU A 4 17.39 -5.35 6.28
C LEU A 4 16.22 -4.45 6.76
N ASP A 5 16.38 -3.87 7.94
CA ASP A 5 15.38 -2.95 8.48
C ASP A 5 15.23 -1.72 7.59
N ASN A 6 16.34 -1.21 7.07
CA ASN A 6 16.33 -0.07 6.16
C ASN A 6 15.62 -0.41 4.83
N LEU A 7 15.84 -1.60 4.29
CA LEU A 7 15.13 -2.07 3.08
C LEU A 7 13.63 -2.18 3.33
N LYS A 8 13.24 -2.73 4.46
CA LYS A 8 11.82 -2.82 4.83
C LYS A 8 11.18 -1.43 4.95
N GLY A 9 11.88 -0.50 5.59
CA GLY A 9 11.41 0.88 5.71
C GLY A 9 11.29 1.58 4.37
N ALA A 10 12.29 1.42 3.52
CA ALA A 10 12.29 2.00 2.17
C ALA A 10 11.15 1.42 1.32
N PHE A 11 10.96 0.09 1.35
CA PHE A 11 9.86 -0.56 0.65
C PHE A 11 8.50 -0.01 1.11
N ALA A 12 8.30 0.11 2.41
CA ALA A 12 7.06 0.65 2.97
C ALA A 12 6.81 2.10 2.52
N GLY A 13 7.85 2.94 2.60
CA GLY A 13 7.75 4.36 2.22
C GLY A 13 7.41 4.54 0.75
N GLU A 14 8.11 3.84 -0.12
CA GLU A 14 7.88 3.95 -1.57
C GLU A 14 6.56 3.35 -2.00
N SER A 15 6.12 2.27 -1.35
CA SER A 15 4.81 1.69 -1.61
C SER A 15 3.68 2.66 -1.26
N GLN A 16 3.79 3.36 -0.12
CA GLN A 16 2.84 4.39 0.27
C GLN A 16 2.87 5.58 -0.70
N ALA A 17 4.04 6.04 -1.08
CA ALA A 17 4.19 7.14 -2.02
C ALA A 17 3.54 6.81 -3.37
N ASN A 18 3.74 5.58 -3.87
CA ASN A 18 3.11 5.11 -5.10
C ASN A 18 1.59 5.27 -5.04
N ARG A 19 0.97 4.77 -3.98
CA ARG A 19 -0.49 4.84 -3.83
C ARG A 19 -0.99 6.27 -3.70
N LYS A 20 -0.28 7.11 -2.94
CA LYS A 20 -0.62 8.53 -2.80
C LYS A 20 -0.55 9.26 -4.13
N TYR A 21 0.52 9.06 -4.89
CA TYR A 21 0.71 9.75 -6.17
C TYR A 21 -0.38 9.36 -7.18
N LEU A 22 -0.80 8.09 -7.20
CA LEU A 22 -1.91 7.68 -8.07
C LEU A 22 -3.21 8.36 -7.67
N ALA A 23 -3.47 8.51 -6.38
CA ALA A 23 -4.65 9.24 -5.90
C ALA A 23 -4.57 10.74 -6.24
N TYR A 24 -3.38 11.33 -6.09
CA TYR A 24 -3.14 12.73 -6.42
C TYR A 24 -3.32 12.98 -7.93
N ALA A 25 -2.92 12.02 -8.77
CA ALA A 25 -3.13 12.10 -10.20
C ALA A 25 -4.62 12.17 -10.54
N LYS A 26 -5.43 11.32 -9.89
CA LYS A 26 -6.88 11.35 -10.08
C LYS A 26 -7.48 12.70 -9.69
N LYS A 27 -7.02 13.27 -8.59
CA LYS A 27 -7.49 14.59 -8.14
C LYS A 27 -7.09 15.67 -9.12
N ALA A 28 -5.86 15.62 -9.64
CA ALA A 28 -5.40 16.58 -10.64
C ALA A 28 -6.25 16.50 -11.91
N ASP A 29 -6.63 15.29 -12.36
CA ASP A 29 -7.53 15.12 -13.48
C ASP A 29 -8.90 15.76 -13.20
N GLN A 30 -9.43 15.54 -12.00
CA GLN A 30 -10.72 16.14 -11.60
C GLN A 30 -10.69 17.67 -11.60
N GLU A 31 -9.52 18.24 -11.34
CA GLU A 31 -9.31 19.69 -11.32
C GLU A 31 -8.85 20.26 -12.67
N ASN A 32 -8.91 19.44 -13.72
CA ASN A 32 -8.50 19.80 -15.07
C ASN A 32 -7.04 20.25 -15.17
N LEU A 33 -6.16 19.50 -14.50
CA LEU A 33 -4.70 19.71 -14.49
C LEU A 33 -3.99 18.49 -15.07
N PRO A 34 -4.17 18.17 -16.37
CA PRO A 34 -3.66 16.94 -16.95
C PRO A 34 -2.14 16.82 -16.96
N GLY A 35 -1.42 17.94 -17.07
CA GLY A 35 0.04 17.93 -17.02
C GLY A 35 0.56 17.52 -15.63
N ILE A 36 -0.09 17.99 -14.59
CA ILE A 36 0.25 17.62 -13.21
C ILE A 36 -0.12 16.17 -12.94
N ALA A 37 -1.29 15.72 -13.42
CA ALA A 37 -1.69 14.32 -13.31
C ALA A 37 -0.66 13.40 -13.95
N LYS A 38 -0.16 13.76 -15.13
CA LYS A 38 0.88 12.99 -15.82
C LYS A 38 2.17 12.92 -15.01
N LEU A 39 2.55 14.04 -14.39
CA LEU A 39 3.73 14.08 -13.53
C LEU A 39 3.59 13.13 -12.33
N PHE A 40 2.45 13.14 -11.66
CA PHE A 40 2.19 12.22 -10.55
C PHE A 40 2.22 10.76 -10.99
N ARG A 41 1.68 10.43 -12.17
CA ARG A 41 1.72 9.05 -12.69
C ARG A 41 3.15 8.62 -12.99
N ALA A 42 3.97 9.50 -13.55
CA ALA A 42 5.38 9.21 -13.79
C ALA A 42 6.13 8.97 -12.49
N ALA A 43 5.89 9.80 -11.47
CA ALA A 43 6.49 9.63 -10.15
C ALA A 43 6.03 8.31 -9.50
N ALA A 44 4.75 7.98 -9.62
CA ALA A 44 4.21 6.72 -9.11
C ALA A 44 4.89 5.52 -9.77
N HIS A 45 5.13 5.57 -11.07
CA HIS A 45 5.84 4.51 -11.78
C HIS A 45 7.27 4.35 -11.25
N ALA A 46 7.98 5.46 -11.03
CA ALA A 46 9.31 5.42 -10.45
C ALA A 46 9.30 4.76 -9.07
N GLU A 47 8.30 5.08 -8.24
CA GLU A 47 8.16 4.45 -6.91
C GLU A 47 7.91 2.94 -7.01
N THR A 48 7.17 2.50 -8.03
CA THR A 48 6.97 1.07 -8.28
C THR A 48 8.31 0.38 -8.55
N VAL A 49 9.13 0.97 -9.40
CA VAL A 49 10.46 0.43 -9.73
C VAL A 49 11.33 0.33 -8.48
N HIS A 50 11.36 1.39 -7.66
CA HIS A 50 12.13 1.42 -6.42
C HIS A 50 11.62 0.38 -5.41
N ALA A 51 10.31 0.29 -5.22
CA ALA A 51 9.71 -0.66 -4.28
C ALA A 51 10.04 -2.10 -4.67
N HIS A 52 9.93 -2.44 -5.96
CA HIS A 52 10.27 -3.77 -6.43
C HIS A 52 11.76 -4.08 -6.24
N ALA A 53 12.64 -3.09 -6.46
CA ALA A 53 14.07 -3.26 -6.24
C ALA A 53 14.38 -3.58 -4.78
N HIS A 54 13.76 -2.85 -3.85
CA HIS A 54 13.94 -3.12 -2.42
C HIS A 54 13.39 -4.49 -2.03
N LEU A 55 12.24 -4.86 -2.57
CA LEU A 55 11.64 -6.17 -2.30
C LEU A 55 12.53 -7.31 -2.77
N ARG A 56 13.12 -7.18 -3.97
CA ARG A 56 14.09 -8.17 -4.47
C ARG A 56 15.33 -8.23 -3.58
N ALA A 57 15.86 -7.08 -3.19
CA ALA A 57 17.05 -7.02 -2.34
C ALA A 57 16.84 -7.67 -0.99
N MET A 58 15.61 -7.62 -0.45
CA MET A 58 15.25 -8.31 0.80
C MET A 58 15.08 -9.82 0.63
N GLY A 59 15.09 -10.33 -0.60
CA GLY A 59 14.73 -11.72 -0.87
C GLY A 59 13.24 -11.98 -0.69
N GLY A 60 12.40 -10.96 -0.86
CA GLY A 60 10.96 -11.06 -0.65
C GLY A 60 10.20 -11.65 -1.83
N ILE A 61 10.85 -11.84 -2.96
CA ILE A 61 10.23 -12.48 -4.12
C ILE A 61 10.82 -13.87 -4.27
N LYS A 62 9.99 -14.87 -4.04
CA LYS A 62 10.40 -16.29 -4.05
C LYS A 62 9.76 -17.02 -5.22
N SER A 63 9.56 -18.33 -5.11
CA SER A 63 8.82 -19.07 -6.12
C SER A 63 7.35 -18.61 -6.16
N THR A 64 6.69 -18.82 -7.28
CA THR A 64 5.27 -18.48 -7.40
C THR A 64 4.43 -19.15 -6.31
N LEU A 65 4.74 -20.40 -6.01
CA LEU A 65 4.01 -21.14 -4.98
C LEU A 65 4.22 -20.53 -3.58
N ASP A 66 5.46 -20.17 -3.25
CA ASP A 66 5.78 -19.52 -1.99
C ASP A 66 5.14 -18.13 -1.91
N ASN A 67 5.13 -17.39 -3.01
CA ASN A 67 4.52 -16.06 -3.08
C ASN A 67 3.00 -16.15 -2.89
N LEU A 68 2.36 -17.17 -3.47
CA LEU A 68 0.93 -17.41 -3.27
C LEU A 68 0.63 -17.71 -1.80
N GLN A 69 1.44 -18.53 -1.18
CA GLN A 69 1.26 -18.85 0.25
C GLN A 69 1.41 -17.61 1.11
N ASP A 70 2.41 -16.77 0.83
CA ASP A 70 2.62 -15.51 1.53
C ASP A 70 1.40 -14.60 1.40
N ALA A 71 0.87 -14.47 0.18
CA ALA A 71 -0.31 -13.64 -0.08
C ALA A 71 -1.54 -14.15 0.69
N VAL A 72 -1.79 -15.46 0.66
CA VAL A 72 -2.90 -16.07 1.41
C VAL A 72 -2.76 -15.80 2.90
N ASN A 73 -1.57 -16.01 3.44
CA ASN A 73 -1.32 -15.77 4.86
C ASN A 73 -1.53 -14.32 5.25
N GLY A 74 -1.07 -13.37 4.42
CA GLY A 74 -1.24 -11.94 4.65
C GLY A 74 -2.71 -11.53 4.61
N GLU A 75 -3.44 -11.97 3.60
CA GLU A 75 -4.86 -11.64 3.46
C GLU A 75 -5.68 -12.24 4.60
N ASP A 76 -5.41 -13.49 4.98
CA ASP A 76 -6.08 -14.13 6.10
C ASP A 76 -5.83 -13.38 7.41
N PHE A 77 -4.58 -13.00 7.65
CA PHE A 77 -4.21 -12.24 8.86
C PHE A 77 -4.93 -10.89 8.91
N GLU A 78 -4.97 -10.16 7.79
CA GLU A 78 -5.67 -8.89 7.72
C GLU A 78 -7.17 -9.05 7.97
N PHE A 79 -7.79 -10.04 7.33
CA PHE A 79 -9.22 -10.28 7.45
C PHE A 79 -9.62 -10.69 8.88
N THR A 80 -8.81 -11.50 9.55
CA THR A 80 -9.17 -12.08 10.86
C THR A 80 -8.62 -11.29 12.04
N ARG A 81 -7.44 -10.66 11.91
CA ARG A 81 -6.71 -10.10 13.04
C ARG A 81 -6.53 -8.58 12.98
N ILE A 82 -6.50 -8.00 11.79
CA ILE A 82 -6.21 -6.57 11.63
C ILE A 82 -7.49 -5.75 11.49
N TYR A 83 -8.29 -6.02 10.48
CA TYR A 83 -9.44 -5.17 10.18
C TYR A 83 -10.59 -5.26 11.19
N PRO A 84 -10.96 -6.43 11.74
CA PRO A 84 -12.05 -6.45 12.69
C PRO A 84 -11.89 -5.51 13.89
N PRO A 85 -10.73 -5.49 14.59
CA PRO A 85 -10.51 -4.50 15.64
C PRO A 85 -10.55 -3.06 15.14
N TYR A 86 -10.03 -2.80 13.93
CA TYR A 86 -10.03 -1.46 13.36
C TYR A 86 -11.46 -0.96 13.09
N VAL A 87 -12.31 -1.82 12.54
CA VAL A 87 -13.73 -1.49 12.31
C VAL A 87 -14.41 -1.17 13.63
N ALA A 88 -14.22 -2.00 14.65
CA ALA A 88 -14.84 -1.82 15.96
C ALA A 88 -14.39 -0.51 16.62
N GLU A 89 -13.10 -0.21 16.54
CA GLU A 89 -12.54 1.00 17.14
C GLU A 89 -13.02 2.26 16.44
N ALA A 90 -13.05 2.25 15.09
CA ALA A 90 -13.57 3.36 14.31
C ALA A 90 -15.04 3.61 14.61
N LYS A 91 -15.84 2.57 14.76
CA LYS A 91 -17.26 2.66 15.14
C LYS A 91 -17.42 3.28 16.53
N ALA A 92 -16.61 2.82 17.48
CA ALA A 92 -16.65 3.33 18.86
C ALA A 92 -16.28 4.82 18.92
N GLU A 93 -15.36 5.27 18.05
CA GLU A 93 -14.95 6.66 17.99
C GLU A 93 -15.89 7.53 17.15
N GLY A 94 -16.90 6.95 16.53
CA GLY A 94 -17.83 7.69 15.68
C GLY A 94 -17.23 8.11 14.34
N ASN A 95 -16.14 7.47 13.91
CA ASN A 95 -15.48 7.78 12.64
C ASN A 95 -16.08 6.91 11.53
N ALA A 96 -17.18 7.36 10.95
CA ALA A 96 -17.93 6.61 9.93
C ALA A 96 -17.10 6.39 8.65
N ALA A 97 -16.28 7.37 8.26
CA ALA A 97 -15.46 7.24 7.05
C ALA A 97 -14.41 6.14 7.22
N ALA A 98 -13.73 6.11 8.38
CA ALA A 98 -12.75 5.07 8.67
C ALA A 98 -13.41 3.70 8.79
N GLU A 99 -14.56 3.62 9.47
CA GLU A 99 -15.31 2.37 9.58
C GLU A 99 -15.64 1.78 8.22
N ARG A 100 -16.15 2.61 7.29
CA ARG A 100 -16.46 2.16 5.93
C ARG A 100 -15.21 1.72 5.17
N SER A 101 -14.12 2.47 5.29
CA SER A 101 -12.87 2.15 4.63
C SER A 101 -12.34 0.79 5.06
N PHE A 102 -12.31 0.54 6.37
CA PHE A 102 -11.84 -0.73 6.91
C PHE A 102 -12.77 -1.89 6.54
N ALA A 103 -14.08 -1.69 6.66
CA ALA A 103 -15.05 -2.73 6.31
C ALA A 103 -14.98 -3.09 4.83
N TYR A 104 -14.79 -2.10 3.96
CA TYR A 104 -14.65 -2.33 2.53
C TYR A 104 -13.38 -3.12 2.19
N ALA A 105 -12.30 -2.93 2.95
CA ALA A 105 -11.05 -3.63 2.73
C ALA A 105 -11.08 -5.10 3.21
N MET A 106 -12.04 -5.43 4.06
CA MET A 106 -12.25 -6.81 4.49
C MET A 106 -12.82 -7.64 3.35
#